data_2e85d5cef95fd3aee89a50b859f6bcc1
#
_entry.id   2e85d5cef95fd3aee89a50b859f6bcc1
#
_cell.length_a   1.000
_cell.length_b   1.000
_cell.length_c   1.000
_cell.angle_alpha   90.00
_cell.angle_beta   90.00
_cell.angle_gamma   90.00
#
_symmetry.space_group_name_H-M   'P 1'
#
loop_
_entity.id
_entity.type
_entity.pdbx_description
1 polymer ?
#
loop_
_entity_poly.entity_id
_entity_poly.type
_entity_poly.pdbx_seq_one_letter_code
_entity_poly.pdbx_strand_id
1 'polypeptide(L)'
;MARGLKARRNRPLFLIDIGVPRNVEPEVHRLDQVFLYDIDDLQQVAMANEEQRRRESLVAERIIVEEEENFAGWLLALKAVPTIKHLRARAEQIRSSEIDRFAQRLDLSEAQRESVDSMTRAIVNKLLHPPLARLGAQKDREEGLAVLEEARALFGLDDPDAPGSEIDTEVRLGPGASQSSASPSAEGEEGE
;
A
#
# COMPACT_ATOMS: atom_id res chain seq x y z
N MET A 1 10.34 -9.48 56.94
CA MET A 1 9.89 -9.80 55.54
C MET A 1 9.71 -11.31 55.30
N ALA A 2 10.60 -12.21 55.68
CA ALA A 2 10.51 -13.67 55.42
C ALA A 2 9.20 -14.35 55.87
N ARG A 3 8.54 -13.89 56.95
CA ARG A 3 7.25 -14.41 57.39
C ARG A 3 6.08 -14.04 56.48
N GLY A 4 6.16 -12.90 55.78
CA GLY A 4 5.12 -12.41 54.85
C GLY A 4 5.12 -13.15 53.52
N LEU A 5 6.27 -13.62 53.05
CA LEU A 5 6.39 -14.39 51.81
C LEU A 5 5.73 -15.77 51.87
N LYS A 6 5.84 -16.45 53.00
CA LYS A 6 5.14 -17.73 53.21
C LYS A 6 3.62 -17.60 53.17
N ALA A 7 3.07 -16.50 53.66
CA ALA A 7 1.63 -16.20 53.58
C ALA A 7 1.12 -15.93 52.17
N ARG A 8 1.98 -15.53 51.25
CA ARG A 8 1.67 -15.22 49.85
C ARG A 8 1.75 -16.43 48.91
N ARG A 9 1.96 -17.62 49.39
CA ARG A 9 2.06 -18.87 48.59
C ARG A 9 3.12 -18.76 47.49
N ASN A 10 4.30 -18.22 47.80
CA ASN A 10 5.43 -18.01 46.87
C ASN A 10 5.11 -17.18 45.64
N ARG A 11 4.14 -16.27 45.68
CA ARG A 11 3.90 -15.33 44.59
C ARG A 11 5.04 -14.28 44.54
N PRO A 12 5.55 -13.92 43.35
CA PRO A 12 6.58 -12.90 43.22
C PRO A 12 6.16 -11.58 43.88
N LEU A 13 7.11 -10.92 44.51
CA LEU A 13 6.95 -9.62 45.15
C LEU A 13 7.91 -8.65 44.50
N PHE A 14 7.37 -7.62 43.87
CA PHE A 14 8.12 -6.51 43.34
C PHE A 14 8.10 -5.39 44.40
N LEU A 15 9.30 -4.90 44.77
CA LEU A 15 9.50 -3.79 45.67
C LEU A 15 10.24 -2.69 44.89
N ILE A 16 9.73 -1.49 44.93
CA ILE A 16 10.33 -0.32 44.32
C ILE A 16 10.68 0.65 45.45
N ASP A 17 11.99 0.87 45.68
CA ASP A 17 12.48 1.80 46.69
C ASP A 17 12.96 3.11 46.02
N ILE A 18 12.15 4.15 46.13
CA ILE A 18 12.47 5.50 45.62
C ILE A 18 12.95 6.45 46.73
N GLY A 19 13.24 5.91 47.91
CA GLY A 19 13.65 6.68 49.08
C GLY A 19 15.11 7.14 48.98
N VAL A 20 15.36 8.37 49.43
CA VAL A 20 16.71 8.92 49.68
C VAL A 20 16.76 9.43 51.09
N PRO A 21 17.46 8.72 52.02
CA PRO A 21 18.19 7.46 51.84
C PRO A 21 17.26 6.27 51.62
N ARG A 22 17.80 5.13 51.12
CA ARG A 22 17.05 3.90 50.88
C ARG A 22 16.31 3.43 52.13
N ASN A 23 15.04 2.99 51.93
CA ASN A 23 14.18 2.51 53.00
C ASN A 23 14.20 0.98 53.11
N VAL A 24 14.67 0.28 52.07
CA VAL A 24 14.74 -1.18 52.06
C VAL A 24 16.21 -1.61 52.11
N GLU A 25 16.50 -2.53 53.03
CA GLU A 25 17.85 -3.10 53.17
C GLU A 25 18.22 -3.93 51.92
N PRO A 26 19.47 -3.78 51.38
CA PRO A 26 19.90 -4.52 50.21
C PRO A 26 19.79 -6.05 50.30
N GLU A 27 19.88 -6.59 51.50
CA GLU A 27 19.77 -8.02 51.77
C GLU A 27 18.41 -8.60 51.36
N VAL A 28 17.39 -7.78 51.22
CA VAL A 28 16.04 -8.18 50.74
C VAL A 28 16.09 -8.75 49.34
N HIS A 29 17.03 -8.32 48.52
CA HIS A 29 17.27 -8.85 47.16
C HIS A 29 17.66 -10.34 47.15
N ARG A 30 18.21 -10.86 48.27
CA ARG A 30 18.59 -12.28 48.41
C ARG A 30 17.44 -13.22 48.74
N LEU A 31 16.26 -12.66 48.98
CA LEU A 31 15.08 -13.47 49.30
C LEU A 31 14.49 -14.03 48.02
N ASP A 32 14.20 -15.32 48.01
CA ASP A 32 13.49 -15.96 46.90
C ASP A 32 12.18 -15.26 46.58
N GLN A 33 11.89 -15.07 45.31
CA GLN A 33 10.67 -14.45 44.80
C GLN A 33 10.50 -12.97 45.18
N VAL A 34 11.58 -12.25 45.59
CA VAL A 34 11.57 -10.81 45.83
C VAL A 34 12.47 -10.14 44.83
N PHE A 35 11.89 -9.20 44.10
CA PHE A 35 12.56 -8.34 43.14
C PHE A 35 12.57 -6.91 43.66
N LEU A 36 13.73 -6.49 44.13
CA LEU A 36 13.93 -5.12 44.64
C LEU A 36 14.55 -4.27 43.55
N TYR A 37 13.91 -3.16 43.25
CA TYR A 37 14.41 -2.14 42.32
C TYR A 37 14.57 -0.83 43.09
N ASP A 38 15.73 -0.24 43.00
CA ASP A 38 15.97 1.12 43.46
C ASP A 38 15.83 2.14 42.31
N ILE A 39 16.07 3.43 42.62
CA ILE A 39 15.94 4.50 41.62
C ILE A 39 16.95 4.37 40.50
N ASP A 40 18.13 3.85 40.76
CA ASP A 40 19.21 3.64 39.77
C ASP A 40 18.85 2.50 38.83
N ASP A 41 18.28 1.41 39.34
CA ASP A 41 17.76 0.28 38.56
C ASP A 41 16.63 0.75 37.62
N LEU A 42 15.71 1.57 38.14
CA LEU A 42 14.61 2.13 37.33
C LEU A 42 15.14 3.04 36.20
N GLN A 43 16.18 3.84 36.49
CA GLN A 43 16.81 4.66 35.46
C GLN A 43 17.46 3.81 34.37
N GLN A 44 18.15 2.73 34.72
CA GLN A 44 18.74 1.80 33.75
C GLN A 44 17.68 1.16 32.85
N VAL A 45 16.56 0.71 33.44
CA VAL A 45 15.43 0.14 32.68
C VAL A 45 14.82 1.19 31.76
N ALA A 46 14.66 2.43 32.25
CA ALA A 46 14.12 3.54 31.45
C ALA A 46 15.03 3.85 30.25
N MET A 47 16.34 3.96 30.47
CA MET A 47 17.33 4.22 29.40
C MET A 47 17.38 3.08 28.38
N ALA A 48 17.34 1.82 28.81
CA ALA A 48 17.29 0.67 27.92
C ALA A 48 16.02 0.67 27.05
N ASN A 49 14.87 0.99 27.64
CA ASN A 49 13.60 1.11 26.93
C ASN A 49 13.59 2.28 25.92
N GLU A 50 14.20 3.41 26.27
CA GLU A 50 14.32 4.57 25.39
C GLU A 50 15.17 4.22 24.15
N GLU A 51 16.30 3.58 24.34
CA GLU A 51 17.15 3.15 23.24
C GLU A 51 16.46 2.12 22.32
N GLN A 52 15.68 1.19 22.92
CA GLN A 52 14.89 0.24 22.14
C GLN A 52 13.82 0.97 21.32
N ARG A 53 13.07 1.89 21.93
CA ARG A 53 12.06 2.70 21.24
C ARG A 53 12.68 3.52 20.10
N ARG A 54 13.87 4.08 20.32
CA ARG A 54 14.57 4.81 19.27
C ARG A 54 14.92 3.93 18.07
N ARG A 55 15.36 2.69 18.31
CA ARG A 55 15.62 1.73 17.22
C ARG A 55 14.35 1.35 16.47
N GLU A 56 13.26 1.12 17.20
CA GLU A 56 11.96 0.80 16.61
C GLU A 56 11.41 1.99 15.79
N SER A 57 11.61 3.23 16.25
CA SER A 57 11.24 4.44 15.50
C SER A 57 11.96 4.54 14.15
N LEU A 58 13.26 4.25 14.11
CA LEU A 58 14.03 4.24 12.85
C LEU A 58 13.56 3.16 11.86
N VAL A 59 13.05 2.03 12.36
CA VAL A 59 12.44 1.00 11.52
C VAL A 59 11.09 1.49 10.98
N ALA A 60 10.28 2.08 11.85
CA ALA A 60 8.98 2.64 11.47
C ALA A 60 9.12 3.76 10.42
N GLU A 61 10.09 4.67 10.58
CA GLU A 61 10.36 5.73 9.62
C GLU A 61 10.70 5.18 8.23
N ARG A 62 11.49 4.10 8.14
CA ARG A 62 11.79 3.46 6.84
C ARG A 62 10.56 2.87 6.18
N ILE A 63 9.68 2.24 6.98
CA ILE A 63 8.41 1.69 6.47
C ILE A 63 7.53 2.82 5.93
N ILE A 64 7.46 3.93 6.64
CA ILE A 64 6.67 5.10 6.20
C ILE A 64 7.18 5.63 4.86
N VAL A 65 8.50 5.81 4.71
CA VAL A 65 9.09 6.29 3.45
C VAL A 65 8.80 5.33 2.30
N GLU A 66 8.95 4.02 2.52
CA GLU A 66 8.65 3.00 1.50
C GLU A 66 7.17 3.03 1.09
N GLU A 67 6.26 3.17 2.05
CA GLU A 67 4.83 3.24 1.78
C GLU A 67 4.41 4.57 1.12
N GLU A 68 5.07 5.68 1.44
CA GLU A 68 4.89 6.96 0.73
C GLU A 68 5.26 6.85 -0.75
N GLU A 69 6.40 6.22 -1.07
CA GLU A 69 6.83 5.98 -2.45
C GLU A 69 5.84 5.06 -3.20
N ASN A 70 5.42 3.97 -2.57
CA ASN A 70 4.43 3.05 -3.13
C ASN A 70 3.09 3.76 -3.40
N PHE A 71 2.63 4.57 -2.45
CA PHE A 71 1.39 5.34 -2.59
C PHE A 71 1.49 6.39 -3.70
N ALA A 72 2.61 7.11 -3.79
CA ALA A 72 2.84 8.08 -4.85
C ALA A 72 2.81 7.42 -6.23
N GLY A 73 3.45 6.27 -6.40
CA GLY A 73 3.42 5.47 -7.62
C GLY A 73 2.01 4.98 -7.97
N TRP A 74 1.25 4.50 -6.98
CA TRP A 74 -0.13 4.10 -7.18
C TRP A 74 -1.02 5.27 -7.62
N LEU A 75 -0.88 6.44 -7.01
CA LEU A 75 -1.65 7.64 -7.37
C LEU A 75 -1.34 8.09 -8.81
N LEU A 76 -0.08 7.98 -9.21
CA LEU A 76 0.33 8.30 -10.59
C LEU A 76 -0.26 7.31 -11.59
N ALA A 77 -0.22 6.01 -11.29
CA ALA A 77 -0.84 4.98 -12.13
C ALA A 77 -2.35 5.23 -12.30
N LEU A 78 -3.02 5.68 -11.23
CA LEU A 78 -4.44 6.05 -11.30
C LEU A 78 -4.68 7.23 -12.25
N LYS A 79 -3.81 8.24 -12.27
CA LYS A 79 -3.86 9.37 -13.21
C LYS A 79 -3.60 8.97 -14.65
N ALA A 80 -2.87 7.89 -14.89
CA ALA A 80 -2.63 7.36 -16.24
C ALA A 80 -3.86 6.67 -16.85
N VAL A 81 -4.79 6.18 -16.02
CA VAL A 81 -5.97 5.41 -16.49
C VAL A 81 -6.81 6.16 -17.53
N PRO A 82 -7.18 7.43 -17.36
CA PRO A 82 -7.95 8.16 -18.38
C PRO A 82 -7.19 8.23 -19.70
N THR A 83 -5.92 8.61 -19.69
CA THR A 83 -5.08 8.69 -20.89
C THR A 83 -4.97 7.36 -21.61
N ILE A 84 -4.79 6.27 -20.88
CA ILE A 84 -4.76 4.90 -21.43
C ILE A 84 -6.10 4.54 -22.09
N LYS A 85 -7.22 4.87 -21.43
CA LYS A 85 -8.57 4.63 -21.98
C LYS A 85 -8.80 5.43 -23.25
N HIS A 86 -8.48 6.72 -23.26
CA HIS A 86 -8.62 7.59 -24.43
C HIS A 86 -7.78 7.09 -25.60
N LEU A 87 -6.53 6.73 -25.36
CA LEU A 87 -5.66 6.20 -26.43
C LEU A 87 -6.20 4.91 -27.04
N ARG A 88 -6.71 4.00 -26.23
CA ARG A 88 -7.34 2.77 -26.70
C ARG A 88 -8.61 3.05 -27.49
N ALA A 89 -9.47 3.92 -26.98
CA ALA A 89 -10.72 4.28 -27.66
C ALA A 89 -10.47 4.92 -29.03
N ARG A 90 -9.51 5.85 -29.09
CA ARG A 90 -9.12 6.50 -30.35
C ARG A 90 -8.57 5.51 -31.37
N ALA A 91 -7.68 4.61 -30.94
CA ALA A 91 -7.13 3.60 -31.83
C ALA A 91 -8.21 2.62 -32.33
N GLU A 92 -9.14 2.22 -31.49
CA GLU A 92 -10.27 1.36 -31.88
C GLU A 92 -11.22 2.07 -32.84
N GLN A 93 -11.50 3.35 -32.64
CA GLN A 93 -12.32 4.13 -33.54
C GLN A 93 -11.69 4.29 -34.93
N ILE A 94 -10.39 4.60 -34.97
CA ILE A 94 -9.65 4.64 -36.27
C ILE A 94 -9.74 3.27 -36.95
N ARG A 95 -9.47 2.20 -36.19
CA ARG A 95 -9.51 0.83 -36.73
C ARG A 95 -10.89 0.48 -37.29
N SER A 96 -11.96 0.73 -36.53
CA SER A 96 -13.32 0.38 -36.96
C SER A 96 -13.75 1.19 -38.16
N SER A 97 -13.48 2.48 -38.20
CA SER A 97 -13.82 3.36 -39.34
C SER A 97 -13.12 2.93 -40.61
N GLU A 98 -11.85 2.50 -40.52
CA GLU A 98 -11.11 1.99 -41.67
C GLU A 98 -11.65 0.65 -42.18
N ILE A 99 -12.01 -0.26 -41.25
CA ILE A 99 -12.63 -1.54 -41.64
C ILE A 99 -13.94 -1.30 -42.38
N ASP A 100 -14.81 -0.43 -41.83
CA ASP A 100 -16.10 -0.14 -42.46
C ASP A 100 -15.93 0.47 -43.85
N ARG A 101 -14.99 1.40 -44.00
CA ARG A 101 -14.65 2.00 -45.27
C ARG A 101 -14.13 0.97 -46.32
N PHE A 102 -13.25 0.06 -45.87
CA PHE A 102 -12.70 -0.96 -46.75
C PHE A 102 -13.73 -2.06 -47.07
N ALA A 103 -14.52 -2.51 -46.10
CA ALA A 103 -15.55 -3.52 -46.30
C ALA A 103 -16.58 -3.10 -47.38
N GLN A 104 -17.01 -1.84 -47.36
CA GLN A 104 -17.91 -1.26 -48.36
C GLN A 104 -17.28 -1.19 -49.77
N ARG A 105 -15.97 -0.91 -49.83
CA ARG A 105 -15.27 -0.73 -51.10
C ARG A 105 -14.89 -2.02 -51.78
N LEU A 106 -14.64 -3.08 -51.02
CA LEU A 106 -14.16 -4.40 -51.52
C LEU A 106 -15.24 -5.47 -51.51
N ASP A 107 -16.48 -5.15 -51.14
CA ASP A 107 -17.61 -6.09 -51.03
C ASP A 107 -17.21 -7.39 -50.28
N LEU A 108 -16.62 -7.18 -49.07
CA LEU A 108 -16.12 -8.28 -48.27
C LEU A 108 -17.29 -9.13 -47.72
N SER A 109 -17.15 -10.45 -47.82
CA SER A 109 -18.03 -11.37 -47.13
C SER A 109 -17.87 -11.26 -45.60
N GLU A 110 -18.86 -11.69 -44.83
CA GLU A 110 -18.84 -11.63 -43.37
C GLU A 110 -17.59 -12.34 -42.78
N ALA A 111 -17.25 -13.50 -43.27
CA ALA A 111 -16.06 -14.26 -42.85
C ALA A 111 -14.74 -13.51 -43.13
N GLN A 112 -14.66 -12.78 -44.24
CA GLN A 112 -13.50 -11.96 -44.58
C GLN A 112 -13.44 -10.71 -43.64
N ARG A 113 -14.59 -10.09 -43.35
CA ARG A 113 -14.70 -8.97 -42.44
C ARG A 113 -14.23 -9.34 -41.02
N GLU A 114 -14.69 -10.50 -40.50
CA GLU A 114 -14.24 -11.02 -39.20
C GLU A 114 -12.73 -11.28 -39.16
N SER A 115 -12.18 -11.83 -40.27
CA SER A 115 -10.74 -12.08 -40.37
C SER A 115 -9.94 -10.80 -40.36
N VAL A 116 -10.38 -9.75 -41.08
CA VAL A 116 -9.75 -8.42 -41.09
C VAL A 116 -9.89 -7.73 -39.72
N ASP A 117 -11.06 -7.84 -39.07
CA ASP A 117 -11.30 -7.32 -37.72
C ASP A 117 -10.30 -7.91 -36.72
N SER A 118 -10.22 -9.25 -36.71
CA SER A 118 -9.31 -9.96 -35.80
C SER A 118 -7.83 -9.58 -36.02
N MET A 119 -7.40 -9.54 -37.29
CA MET A 119 -6.03 -9.22 -37.66
C MET A 119 -5.69 -7.78 -37.27
N THR A 120 -6.53 -6.82 -37.58
CA THR A 120 -6.28 -5.39 -37.29
C THR A 120 -6.32 -5.14 -35.80
N ARG A 121 -7.22 -5.77 -35.01
CA ARG A 121 -7.24 -5.73 -33.57
C ARG A 121 -5.95 -6.26 -32.96
N ALA A 122 -5.43 -7.37 -33.47
CA ALA A 122 -4.15 -7.89 -33.01
C ALA A 122 -2.97 -6.95 -33.30
N ILE A 123 -2.97 -6.29 -34.46
CA ILE A 123 -1.94 -5.28 -34.82
C ILE A 123 -2.01 -4.09 -33.85
N VAL A 124 -3.20 -3.49 -33.67
CA VAL A 124 -3.39 -2.34 -32.79
C VAL A 124 -2.97 -2.66 -31.34
N ASN A 125 -3.38 -3.83 -30.83
CA ASN A 125 -2.99 -4.25 -29.50
C ASN A 125 -1.47 -4.42 -29.35
N LYS A 126 -0.79 -4.98 -30.33
CA LYS A 126 0.67 -5.14 -30.29
C LYS A 126 1.40 -3.81 -30.38
N LEU A 127 0.91 -2.89 -31.19
CA LEU A 127 1.50 -1.54 -31.32
C LEU A 127 1.30 -0.69 -30.06
N LEU A 128 0.14 -0.78 -29.43
CA LEU A 128 -0.18 -0.01 -28.22
C LEU A 128 0.40 -0.61 -26.93
N HIS A 129 0.69 -1.91 -26.92
CA HIS A 129 1.16 -2.57 -25.70
C HIS A 129 2.41 -1.91 -25.06
N PRO A 130 3.50 -1.62 -25.81
CA PRO A 130 4.68 -0.99 -25.21
C PRO A 130 4.41 0.40 -24.63
N PRO A 131 3.79 1.35 -25.36
CA PRO A 131 3.51 2.68 -24.80
C PRO A 131 2.54 2.61 -23.61
N LEU A 132 1.48 1.79 -23.67
CA LEU A 132 0.54 1.67 -22.56
C LEU A 132 1.19 1.06 -21.30
N ALA A 133 2.05 0.06 -21.48
CA ALA A 133 2.82 -0.52 -20.38
C ALA A 133 3.73 0.53 -19.74
N ARG A 134 4.39 1.37 -20.55
CA ARG A 134 5.25 2.46 -20.05
C ARG A 134 4.45 3.52 -19.29
N LEU A 135 3.27 3.91 -19.76
CA LEU A 135 2.39 4.86 -19.08
C LEU A 135 1.92 4.35 -17.71
N GLY A 136 1.66 3.04 -17.61
CA GLY A 136 1.22 2.42 -16.36
C GLY A 136 2.32 2.08 -15.36
N ALA A 137 3.60 2.07 -15.78
CA ALA A 137 4.73 1.62 -14.98
C ALA A 137 5.51 2.76 -14.32
N GLN A 138 5.08 4.02 -14.47
CA GLN A 138 5.76 5.18 -13.90
C GLN A 138 5.69 5.17 -12.38
N LYS A 139 6.84 5.32 -11.73
CA LYS A 139 6.96 5.38 -10.27
C LYS A 139 7.32 6.79 -9.78
N ASP A 140 8.13 7.52 -10.54
CA ASP A 140 8.46 8.89 -10.24
C ASP A 140 7.31 9.83 -10.62
N ARG A 141 6.97 10.76 -9.73
CA ARG A 141 5.81 11.63 -9.90
C ARG A 141 6.03 12.70 -10.97
N GLU A 142 7.20 13.34 -11.00
CA GLU A 142 7.46 14.44 -11.92
C GLU A 142 7.68 13.90 -13.33
N GLU A 143 8.52 12.89 -13.47
CA GLU A 143 8.76 12.20 -14.73
C GLU A 143 7.48 11.58 -15.30
N GLY A 144 6.69 10.94 -14.44
CA GLY A 144 5.46 10.28 -14.85
C GLY A 144 4.37 11.24 -15.34
N LEU A 145 4.22 12.41 -14.72
CA LEU A 145 3.29 13.44 -15.19
C LEU A 145 3.75 14.01 -16.54
N ALA A 146 5.03 14.29 -16.69
CA ALA A 146 5.59 14.77 -17.97
C ALA A 146 5.37 13.75 -19.11
N VAL A 147 5.60 12.47 -18.84
CA VAL A 147 5.35 11.39 -19.81
C VAL A 147 3.87 11.28 -20.18
N LEU A 148 2.95 11.49 -19.23
CA LEU A 148 1.51 11.49 -19.51
C LEU A 148 1.10 12.67 -20.37
N GLU A 149 1.59 13.87 -20.09
CA GLU A 149 1.34 15.09 -20.89
C GLU A 149 1.89 14.95 -22.30
N GLU A 150 3.13 14.46 -22.43
CA GLU A 150 3.75 14.20 -23.72
C GLU A 150 2.96 13.17 -24.54
N ALA A 151 2.53 12.09 -23.91
CA ALA A 151 1.70 11.09 -24.58
C ALA A 151 0.36 11.68 -25.04
N ARG A 152 -0.30 12.52 -24.24
CA ARG A 152 -1.54 13.19 -24.62
C ARG A 152 -1.33 14.09 -25.83
N ALA A 153 -0.25 14.88 -25.83
CA ALA A 153 0.11 15.74 -26.95
C ALA A 153 0.44 14.94 -28.22
N LEU A 154 1.29 13.91 -28.10
CA LEU A 154 1.71 13.06 -29.24
C LEU A 154 0.55 12.35 -29.94
N PHE A 155 -0.41 11.88 -29.15
CA PHE A 155 -1.58 11.17 -29.68
C PHE A 155 -2.80 12.08 -29.90
N GLY A 156 -2.68 13.40 -29.68
CA GLY A 156 -3.75 14.38 -29.85
C GLY A 156 -4.97 14.09 -28.99
N LEU A 157 -4.77 13.66 -27.75
CA LEU A 157 -5.86 13.28 -26.82
C LEU A 157 -6.49 14.50 -26.15
N ASP A 158 -5.90 15.69 -26.28
CA ASP A 158 -6.39 16.94 -25.73
C ASP A 158 -7.27 17.72 -26.75
N ASP A 159 -7.41 17.20 -27.96
CA ASP A 159 -8.26 17.79 -28.97
C ASP A 159 -9.73 17.50 -28.65
N PRO A 160 -10.57 18.52 -28.38
CA PRO A 160 -11.99 18.34 -28.07
C PRO A 160 -12.78 17.73 -29.22
N ASP A 161 -12.30 17.87 -30.46
CA ASP A 161 -12.90 17.29 -31.66
C ASP A 161 -12.33 15.90 -31.98
N ALA A 162 -11.41 15.40 -31.15
CA ALA A 162 -10.83 14.09 -31.35
C ALA A 162 -11.87 13.00 -31.08
N PRO A 163 -12.00 12.03 -32.00
CA PRO A 163 -12.88 10.89 -31.79
C PRO A 163 -12.56 10.18 -30.47
N GLY A 164 -13.54 10.01 -29.58
CA GLY A 164 -13.40 9.35 -28.26
C GLY A 164 -13.22 10.29 -27.07
N SER A 165 -13.40 11.61 -27.23
CA SER A 165 -13.33 12.58 -26.12
C SER A 165 -14.47 12.47 -25.10
N GLU A 166 -15.56 11.81 -25.41
CA GLU A 166 -16.71 11.58 -24.51
C GLU A 166 -16.53 10.33 -23.64
N ILE A 167 -15.45 10.24 -22.87
CA ILE A 167 -15.35 9.19 -21.85
C ILE A 167 -15.59 9.82 -20.49
N ASP A 168 -16.72 9.43 -19.91
CA ASP A 168 -17.19 9.73 -18.56
C ASP A 168 -16.05 9.68 -17.53
N THR A 169 -15.76 10.82 -16.91
CA THR A 169 -14.67 11.00 -15.93
C THR A 169 -15.06 10.48 -14.55
N GLU A 170 -16.16 9.75 -14.43
CA GLU A 170 -16.53 9.11 -13.16
C GLU A 170 -15.66 7.90 -12.84
N VAL A 171 -14.48 8.16 -12.29
CA VAL A 171 -13.75 7.14 -11.53
C VAL A 171 -14.49 6.91 -10.22
N ARG A 172 -15.40 5.96 -10.19
CA ARG A 172 -15.94 5.43 -8.94
C ARG A 172 -14.79 4.78 -8.17
N LEU A 173 -14.30 5.47 -7.15
CA LEU A 173 -13.48 4.89 -6.10
C LEU A 173 -14.33 3.81 -5.43
N GLY A 174 -14.08 2.56 -5.75
CA GLY A 174 -14.70 1.45 -5.07
C GLY A 174 -14.35 1.49 -3.58
N PRO A 175 -15.26 1.11 -2.67
CA PRO A 175 -14.98 1.02 -1.24
C PRO A 175 -14.05 -0.19 -1.03
N GLY A 176 -12.76 0.07 -1.01
CA GLY A 176 -11.72 -0.94 -0.80
C GLY A 176 -11.14 -0.82 0.59
N ALA A 177 -11.27 -1.90 1.34
CA ALA A 177 -10.45 -2.26 2.48
C ALA A 177 -10.63 -1.48 3.79
N SER A 178 -11.78 -1.68 4.42
CA SER A 178 -11.86 -1.65 5.88
C SER A 178 -12.48 -2.98 6.34
N GLN A 179 -11.64 -3.96 6.63
CA GLN A 179 -11.93 -5.06 7.56
C GLN A 179 -10.69 -5.95 7.70
N SER A 180 -9.85 -5.64 8.67
CA SER A 180 -9.03 -6.62 9.35
C SER A 180 -8.77 -6.13 10.76
N SER A 181 -9.79 -6.22 11.60
CA SER A 181 -9.64 -6.21 13.05
C SER A 181 -10.19 -7.54 13.56
N ALA A 182 -9.37 -8.58 13.48
CA ALA A 182 -9.60 -9.81 14.19
C ALA A 182 -8.94 -9.70 15.56
N SER A 183 -9.73 -9.38 16.58
CA SER A 183 -9.39 -9.62 17.97
C SER A 183 -9.45 -11.13 18.22
N PRO A 184 -8.48 -11.73 18.90
CA PRO A 184 -8.65 -13.10 19.40
C PRO A 184 -9.52 -13.06 20.64
N SER A 185 -10.70 -13.61 20.55
CA SER A 185 -11.56 -13.96 21.67
C SER A 185 -10.89 -15.01 22.52
N ALA A 186 -10.67 -14.70 23.80
CA ALA A 186 -10.39 -15.66 24.82
C ALA A 186 -11.68 -16.43 25.12
N GLU A 187 -11.78 -17.65 24.67
CA GLU A 187 -12.76 -18.61 25.19
C GLU A 187 -12.14 -19.35 26.34
N GLY A 188 -12.77 -19.16 27.49
CA GLY A 188 -12.58 -19.97 28.66
C GLY A 188 -13.22 -21.37 28.46
N GLU A 189 -12.50 -22.41 28.77
CA GLU A 189 -13.08 -23.70 29.05
C GLU A 189 -13.22 -23.87 30.55
N GLU A 190 -14.47 -23.80 30.99
CA GLU A 190 -14.94 -24.48 32.20
C GLU A 190 -15.39 -25.88 31.78
N GLY A 191 -15.06 -26.85 32.58
CA GLY A 191 -15.82 -28.09 32.54
C GLY A 191 -15.07 -29.36 32.91
N GLU A 192 -15.41 -29.86 34.15
CA GLU A 192 -15.25 -31.19 34.74
C GLU A 192 -13.88 -31.58 35.29
#